data_792e911abb3e00ceca4845be7891e899
#
_entry.id   792e911abb3e00ceca4845be7891e899
#
_cell.length_a   1.000
_cell.length_b   1.000
_cell.length_c   1.000
_cell.angle_alpha   90.00
_cell.angle_beta   90.00
_cell.angle_gamma   90.00
#
_symmetry.space_group_name_H-M   'P 1'
#
loop_
_entity.id
_entity.type
_entity.pdbx_description
1 polymer ?
#
loop_
_entity_poly.entity_id
_entity_poly.type
_entity_poly.pdbx_seq_one_letter_code
_entity_poly.pdbx_strand_id
1 'polypeptide(L)' 'MEVMTAAIHPVKVTVELSPPEALALAQFVKRSLFQTYREFAADEEETYLMLAAVERLRQGLADEGFSPR' A
#
# COMPACT_ATOMS: atom_id res chain seq x y z
N MET A 1 17.83 12.49 8.52
CA MET A 1 16.68 12.14 7.75
C MET A 1 15.50 13.02 8.06
N GLU A 2 14.98 13.64 7.08
CA GLU A 2 13.96 14.66 7.26
C GLU A 2 12.55 14.16 7.06
N VAL A 3 12.26 13.06 7.67
CA VAL A 3 10.93 12.48 7.54
C VAL A 3 9.86 13.44 8.03
N MET A 4 10.19 14.21 9.04
CA MET A 4 9.22 15.10 9.63
C MET A 4 8.70 16.14 8.68
N THR A 5 9.55 16.60 7.77
CA THR A 5 9.13 17.59 6.79
C THR A 5 8.01 17.05 5.93
N ALA A 6 8.08 15.77 5.58
CA ALA A 6 7.06 15.15 4.74
C ALA A 6 5.75 14.96 5.48
N ALA A 7 5.77 14.96 6.82
CA ALA A 7 4.58 14.70 7.60
C ALA A 7 3.53 15.80 7.47
N ILE A 8 3.92 16.98 7.03
CA ILE A 8 2.98 18.10 6.92
C ILE A 8 2.14 18.00 5.66
N HIS A 9 2.65 17.37 4.65
CA HIS A 9 1.96 17.26 3.37
C HIS A 9 1.88 15.80 2.95
N PRO A 10 0.75 15.40 2.37
CA PRO A 10 0.67 14.05 1.81
C PRO A 10 1.74 13.88 0.75
N VAL A 11 2.30 12.69 0.68
CA VAL A 11 3.24 12.34 -0.36
C VAL A 11 2.47 11.68 -1.48
N LYS A 12 2.50 12.30 -2.66
CA LYS A 12 1.79 11.76 -3.81
C LYS A 12 2.75 10.93 -4.65
N VAL A 13 2.42 9.67 -4.82
CA VAL A 13 3.24 8.74 -5.59
C VAL A 13 2.47 8.32 -6.82
N THR A 14 3.07 8.54 -7.98
CA THR A 14 2.46 8.16 -9.25
C THR A 14 3.31 7.10 -9.90
N VAL A 15 2.71 5.98 -10.26
CA VAL A 15 3.42 4.90 -10.94
C VAL A 15 2.59 4.43 -12.11
N GLU A 16 3.27 3.93 -13.13
CA GLU A 16 2.60 3.33 -14.28
C GLU A 16 2.87 1.84 -14.27
N LEU A 17 1.80 1.07 -14.32
CA LEU A 17 1.88 -0.37 -14.31
C LEU A 17 1.18 -0.92 -15.54
N SER A 18 1.73 -1.99 -16.09
CA SER A 18 1.01 -2.70 -17.13
C SER A 18 -0.25 -3.34 -16.50
N PRO A 19 -1.28 -3.64 -17.30
CA PRO A 19 -2.45 -4.30 -16.74
C PRO A 19 -2.14 -5.58 -15.96
N PRO A 20 -1.26 -6.47 -16.47
CA PRO A 20 -0.90 -7.65 -15.67
C PRO A 20 -0.23 -7.30 -14.35
N GLU A 21 0.63 -6.27 -14.37
CA GLU A 21 1.29 -5.84 -13.13
C GLU A 21 0.28 -5.27 -12.15
N ALA A 22 -0.66 -4.48 -12.64
CA ALA A 22 -1.67 -3.88 -11.77
C ALA A 22 -2.53 -4.97 -11.14
N LEU A 23 -2.91 -5.98 -11.92
CA LEU A 23 -3.69 -7.09 -11.40
C LEU A 23 -2.91 -7.87 -10.36
N ALA A 24 -1.64 -8.15 -10.66
CA ALA A 24 -0.81 -8.90 -9.72
C ALA A 24 -0.65 -8.14 -8.41
N LEU A 25 -0.46 -6.84 -8.48
CA LEU A 25 -0.33 -6.03 -7.27
C LEU A 25 -1.64 -6.03 -6.49
N ALA A 26 -2.77 -5.92 -7.18
CA ALA A 26 -4.07 -5.98 -6.52
C ALA A 26 -4.28 -7.32 -5.83
N GLN A 27 -3.84 -8.40 -6.47
CA GLN A 27 -3.92 -9.73 -5.85
C GLN A 27 -3.03 -9.81 -4.62
N PHE A 28 -1.83 -9.25 -4.70
CA PHE A 28 -0.93 -9.22 -3.55
C PHE A 28 -1.57 -8.50 -2.38
N VAL A 29 -2.14 -7.34 -2.63
CA VAL A 29 -2.79 -6.55 -1.60
C VAL A 29 -3.96 -7.32 -0.99
N LYS A 30 -4.75 -7.96 -1.85
CA LYS A 30 -5.92 -8.70 -1.37
C LYS A 30 -5.51 -9.86 -0.47
N ARG A 31 -4.42 -10.53 -0.80
CA ARG A 31 -4.00 -11.73 -0.07
C ARG A 31 -3.14 -11.41 1.15
N SER A 32 -2.69 -10.15 1.27
CA SER A 32 -1.86 -9.76 2.41
C SER A 32 -2.71 -9.63 3.66
N LEU A 33 -2.15 -10.08 4.78
CA LEU A 33 -2.82 -10.04 6.07
C LEU A 33 -1.99 -9.21 7.04
N PHE A 34 -2.59 -8.89 8.18
CA PHE A 34 -1.87 -8.16 9.22
C PHE A 34 -0.53 -8.83 9.54
N GLN A 35 -0.52 -10.15 9.61
CA GLN A 35 0.70 -10.90 9.91
C GLN A 35 1.78 -10.64 8.88
N THR A 36 1.39 -10.48 7.61
CA THR A 36 2.35 -10.21 6.55
C THR A 36 3.14 -8.94 6.85
N TYR A 37 2.43 -7.88 7.20
CA TYR A 37 3.06 -6.60 7.48
C TYR A 37 3.83 -6.65 8.79
N ARG A 38 3.29 -7.35 9.78
CA ARG A 38 3.93 -7.47 11.08
C ARG A 38 5.31 -8.09 10.98
N GLU A 39 5.48 -9.03 10.06
CA GLU A 39 6.76 -9.68 9.86
C GLU A 39 7.83 -8.75 9.32
N PHE A 40 7.42 -7.75 8.54
CA PHE A 40 8.37 -6.82 7.94
C PHE A 40 8.53 -5.53 8.72
N ALA A 41 7.64 -5.27 9.65
CA ALA A 41 7.65 -4.01 10.38
C ALA A 41 8.63 -4.09 11.54
N ALA A 42 9.24 -2.95 11.84
CA ALA A 42 10.16 -2.88 12.98
C ALA A 42 9.42 -2.96 14.30
N ASP A 43 8.19 -2.44 14.33
CA ASP A 43 7.38 -2.48 15.54
C ASP A 43 5.90 -2.44 15.15
N GLU A 44 5.06 -2.45 16.18
CA GLU A 44 3.62 -2.51 15.94
C GLU A 44 3.10 -1.25 15.28
N GLU A 45 3.64 -0.11 15.64
CA GLU A 45 3.20 1.13 15.04
C GLU A 45 3.45 1.13 13.55
N GLU A 46 4.62 0.66 13.13
CA GLU A 46 4.94 0.59 11.72
C GLU A 46 4.01 -0.38 10.99
N THR A 47 3.60 -1.45 11.68
CA THR A 47 2.65 -2.39 11.10
C THR A 47 1.36 -1.69 10.70
N TYR A 48 0.84 -0.84 11.58
CA TYR A 48 -0.41 -0.14 11.28
C TYR A 48 -0.22 0.91 10.20
N LEU A 49 0.96 1.51 10.13
CA LEU A 49 1.25 2.45 9.06
C LEU A 49 1.30 1.73 7.72
N MET A 50 1.91 0.56 7.69
CA MET A 50 1.93 -0.24 6.47
C MET A 50 0.51 -0.62 6.04
N LEU A 51 -0.31 -1.00 7.02
CA LEU A 51 -1.69 -1.38 6.73
C LEU A 51 -2.45 -0.21 6.11
N ALA A 52 -2.29 0.97 6.70
CA ALA A 52 -2.97 2.15 6.20
C ALA A 52 -2.51 2.50 4.79
N ALA A 53 -1.21 2.39 4.54
CA ALA A 53 -0.66 2.70 3.22
C ALA A 53 -1.18 1.72 2.18
N VAL A 54 -1.21 0.44 2.53
CA VAL A 54 -1.69 -0.60 1.62
C VAL A 54 -3.17 -0.42 1.32
N GLU A 55 -3.93 0.05 2.30
CA GLU A 55 -5.35 0.29 2.08
C GLU A 55 -5.55 1.41 1.06
N ARG A 56 -4.73 2.45 1.12
CA ARG A 56 -4.81 3.52 0.13
C ARG A 56 -4.41 3.00 -1.25
N LEU A 57 -3.39 2.14 -1.30
CA LEU A 57 -2.97 1.53 -2.55
C LEU A 57 -4.08 0.67 -3.13
N ARG A 58 -4.74 -0.10 -2.28
CA ARG A 58 -5.85 -0.95 -2.72
C ARG A 58 -6.96 -0.09 -3.32
N GLN A 59 -7.27 1.02 -2.68
CA GLN A 59 -8.31 1.91 -3.17
C GLN A 59 -7.93 2.51 -4.52
N GLY A 60 -6.67 2.91 -4.68
CA GLY A 60 -6.22 3.46 -5.94
C GLY A 60 -6.32 2.46 -7.07
N LEU A 61 -5.95 1.20 -6.78
CA LEU A 61 -6.06 0.14 -7.79
C LEU A 61 -7.53 -0.12 -8.14
N ALA A 62 -8.40 -0.11 -7.13
CA ALA A 62 -9.83 -0.33 -7.37
C ALA A 62 -10.40 0.78 -8.24
N ASP A 63 -9.97 2.03 -8.01
CA ASP A 63 -10.43 3.16 -8.80
C ASP A 63 -10.07 2.99 -10.27
N GLU A 64 -9.00 2.27 -10.56
CA GLU A 64 -8.57 2.00 -11.93
C GLU A 64 -9.14 0.68 -12.45
N GLY A 65 -10.03 0.06 -11.71
CA GLY A 65 -10.69 -1.15 -12.18
C GLY A 65 -10.08 -2.45 -11.71
N PHE A 66 -9.09 -2.39 -10.81
CA PHE A 66 -8.40 -3.59 -10.33
C PHE A 66 -8.78 -3.88 -8.89
N SER A 67 -9.89 -4.60 -8.76
CA SER A 67 -10.43 -4.95 -7.44
C SER A 67 -10.78 -6.44 -7.44
N PRO A 68 -9.80 -7.34 -7.30
CA PRO A 68 -10.04 -8.78 -7.35
C PRO A 68 -10.94 -9.23 -6.22
N ARG A 69 -11.72 -10.25 -6.47
CA ARG A 69 -12.63 -10.82 -5.49
C ARG A 69 -12.01 -11.93 -4.69
#